data_2d6a77e70465d0f304a8843484a9b5d6
#
_entry.id   2d6a77e70465d0f304a8843484a9b5d6
#
_cell.length_a   1.000
_cell.length_b   1.000
_cell.length_c   1.000
_cell.angle_alpha   90.00
_cell.angle_beta   90.00
_cell.angle_gamma   90.00
#
_symmetry.space_group_name_H-M   'P 1'
#
loop_
_entity.id
_entity.type
_entity.pdbx_description
1 polymer ?
#
loop_
_entity_poly.entity_id
_entity_poly.type
_entity_poly.pdbx_seq_one_letter_code
_entity_poly.pdbx_strand_id
1 'polypeptide(L)'
;VKVAMVVTTYPGASAHQVELEVTDVLEKNIRTMGNIDNVESYSYNDLSLIQVELKTTVKEADVEQCWDWLRRRVANAQAELPEGAATPLVKDDFGNVYGMFYALTGDGLQDRELSDYAELIKREVSELDGVERVDLYGKREECINISLLQDRMANLGVKPAEVLATLNGQNKTTYTGYYDNGDNRIRVTVSDKRSEERR
;
A
#
# COMPACT_ATOMS: atom_id res chain seq x y z
N VAL A 1 5.69 5.30 -20.73
CA VAL A 1 5.25 6.71 -20.56
C VAL A 1 6.29 7.46 -19.75
N LYS A 2 6.58 8.71 -20.15
CA LYS A 2 7.63 9.54 -19.52
C LYS A 2 7.05 10.51 -18.48
N VAL A 3 5.97 10.12 -17.83
CA VAL A 3 5.29 10.90 -16.78
C VAL A 3 5.13 10.04 -15.54
N ALA A 4 5.44 10.62 -14.40
CA ALA A 4 5.18 10.03 -13.08
C ALA A 4 4.44 11.02 -12.20
N MET A 5 3.74 10.53 -11.20
CA MET A 5 3.05 11.35 -10.20
C MET A 5 3.56 11.05 -8.81
N VAL A 6 3.86 12.08 -8.04
CA VAL A 6 4.19 11.98 -6.63
C VAL A 6 2.98 12.46 -5.83
N VAL A 7 2.45 11.59 -4.99
CA VAL A 7 1.25 11.83 -4.18
C VAL A 7 1.64 11.82 -2.71
N THR A 8 1.28 12.87 -1.98
CA THR A 8 1.56 12.98 -0.55
C THR A 8 0.32 13.50 0.17
N THR A 9 -0.14 12.79 1.19
CA THR A 9 -1.24 13.25 2.03
C THR A 9 -0.70 13.91 3.30
N TYR A 10 -1.32 15.02 3.69
CA TYR A 10 -1.03 15.74 4.92
C TYR A 10 -2.35 16.11 5.62
N PRO A 11 -2.94 15.15 6.37
CA PRO A 11 -4.25 15.31 6.98
C PRO A 11 -4.33 16.51 7.92
N GLY A 12 -5.37 17.33 7.77
CA GLY A 12 -5.63 18.53 8.57
C GLY A 12 -4.96 19.81 8.07
N ALA A 13 -4.10 19.72 7.03
CA ALA A 13 -3.42 20.88 6.48
C ALA A 13 -4.27 21.59 5.42
N SER A 14 -4.26 22.93 5.42
CA SER A 14 -4.82 23.72 4.33
C SER A 14 -3.97 23.61 3.06
N ALA A 15 -4.55 23.92 1.90
CA ALA A 15 -3.83 23.91 0.62
C ALA A 15 -2.55 24.75 0.64
N HIS A 16 -2.57 25.90 1.33
CA HIS A 16 -1.39 26.76 1.47
C HIS A 16 -0.30 26.15 2.36
N GLN A 17 -0.68 25.45 3.44
CA GLN A 17 0.27 24.70 4.25
C GLN A 17 0.88 23.52 3.49
N VAL A 18 0.05 22.77 2.76
CA VAL A 18 0.50 21.69 1.87
C VAL A 18 1.50 22.22 0.84
N GLU A 19 1.24 23.38 0.24
CA GLU A 19 2.13 24.03 -0.71
C GLU A 19 3.50 24.33 -0.10
N LEU A 20 3.53 25.02 1.03
CA LEU A 20 4.79 25.50 1.64
C LEU A 20 5.59 24.38 2.30
N GLU A 21 4.92 23.46 2.99
CA GLU A 21 5.58 22.49 3.87
C GLU A 21 5.83 21.13 3.18
N VAL A 22 5.07 20.82 2.11
CA VAL A 22 5.18 19.53 1.43
C VAL A 22 5.56 19.71 -0.03
N THR A 23 4.75 20.45 -0.81
CA THR A 23 4.92 20.54 -2.25
C THR A 23 6.25 21.22 -2.62
N ASP A 24 6.54 22.38 -2.04
CA ASP A 24 7.78 23.16 -2.32
C ASP A 24 9.04 22.37 -1.94
N VAL A 25 9.00 21.64 -0.82
CA VAL A 25 10.11 20.79 -0.37
C VAL A 25 10.38 19.66 -1.37
N LEU A 26 9.32 18.96 -1.79
CA LEU A 26 9.42 17.88 -2.76
C LEU A 26 9.88 18.39 -4.14
N GLU A 27 9.30 19.49 -4.62
CA GLU A 27 9.69 20.09 -5.91
C GLU A 27 11.17 20.46 -5.95
N LYS A 28 11.68 21.12 -4.91
CA LYS A 28 13.10 21.49 -4.82
C LYS A 28 14.01 20.27 -4.98
N ASN A 29 13.66 19.18 -4.29
CA ASN A 29 14.41 17.93 -4.39
C ASN A 29 14.29 17.28 -5.77
N ILE A 30 13.08 17.23 -6.35
CA ILE A 30 12.81 16.67 -7.66
C ILE A 30 13.54 17.44 -8.77
N ARG A 31 13.49 18.77 -8.74
CA ARG A 31 14.15 19.64 -9.76
C ARG A 31 15.68 19.52 -9.79
N THR A 32 16.30 18.87 -8.79
CA THR A 32 17.75 18.56 -8.85
C THR A 32 18.09 17.48 -9.88
N MET A 33 17.10 16.78 -10.44
CA MET A 33 17.31 15.76 -11.47
C MET A 33 17.50 16.42 -12.85
N GLY A 34 18.56 16.08 -13.55
CA GLY A 34 18.89 16.66 -14.86
C GLY A 34 18.01 16.21 -16.03
N ASN A 35 17.28 15.11 -15.85
CA ASN A 35 16.48 14.47 -16.92
C ASN A 35 15.02 14.91 -16.94
N ILE A 36 14.62 15.84 -16.06
CA ILE A 36 13.27 16.37 -15.98
C ILE A 36 13.07 17.49 -17.01
N ASP A 37 11.95 17.45 -17.71
CA ASP A 37 11.49 18.48 -18.62
C ASP A 37 10.58 19.46 -17.89
N ASN A 38 9.50 18.95 -17.27
CA ASN A 38 8.50 19.73 -16.58
C ASN A 38 8.12 19.14 -15.22
N VAL A 39 7.77 20.02 -14.28
CA VAL A 39 7.19 19.66 -12.97
C VAL A 39 5.99 20.55 -12.75
N GLU A 40 4.81 19.96 -12.69
CA GLU A 40 3.55 20.62 -12.37
C GLU A 40 3.01 20.13 -11.05
N SER A 41 2.61 21.03 -10.18
CA SER A 41 2.17 20.68 -8.82
C SER A 41 0.81 21.28 -8.54
N TYR A 42 0.01 20.52 -7.80
CA TYR A 42 -1.31 20.89 -7.33
C TYR A 42 -1.38 20.64 -5.83
N SER A 43 -1.60 21.72 -5.07
CA SER A 43 -1.77 21.65 -3.62
C SER A 43 -3.23 21.82 -3.28
N TYR A 44 -3.81 20.80 -2.67
CA TYR A 44 -5.19 20.79 -2.15
C TYR A 44 -5.16 20.73 -0.62
N ASN A 45 -6.31 20.94 0.01
CA ASN A 45 -6.44 20.59 1.43
C ASN A 45 -6.11 19.11 1.61
N ASP A 46 -5.25 18.79 2.57
CA ASP A 46 -4.81 17.45 2.92
C ASP A 46 -3.98 16.69 1.86
N LEU A 47 -3.73 17.26 0.66
CA LEU A 47 -3.16 16.51 -0.46
C LEU A 47 -2.22 17.35 -1.33
N SER A 48 -1.02 16.83 -1.59
CA SER A 48 -0.07 17.30 -2.61
C SER A 48 -0.01 16.31 -3.77
N LEU A 49 -0.12 16.82 -4.99
CA LEU A 49 0.05 16.08 -6.23
C LEU A 49 1.14 16.77 -7.06
N ILE A 50 2.20 16.05 -7.42
CA ILE A 50 3.27 16.58 -8.25
C ILE A 50 3.42 15.67 -9.46
N GLN A 51 3.17 16.22 -10.63
CA GLN A 51 3.40 15.55 -11.91
C GLN A 51 4.81 15.86 -12.39
N VAL A 52 5.56 14.83 -12.72
CA VAL A 52 6.95 14.93 -13.19
C VAL A 52 7.03 14.36 -14.59
N GLU A 53 7.50 15.16 -15.53
CA GLU A 53 7.69 14.77 -16.92
C GLU A 53 9.17 14.71 -17.28
N LEU A 54 9.61 13.61 -17.89
CA LEU A 54 10.97 13.44 -18.37
C LEU A 54 11.15 14.04 -19.76
N LYS A 55 12.36 14.53 -20.05
CA LYS A 55 12.75 15.01 -21.36
C LYS A 55 12.50 13.97 -22.43
N THR A 56 12.06 14.41 -23.59
CA THR A 56 11.85 13.55 -24.78
C THR A 56 13.11 12.84 -25.22
N THR A 57 14.29 13.41 -24.92
CA THR A 57 15.62 12.87 -25.23
C THR A 57 16.00 11.65 -24.41
N VAL A 58 15.33 11.38 -23.27
CA VAL A 58 15.55 10.17 -22.47
C VAL A 58 15.11 8.94 -23.27
N LYS A 59 16.00 7.96 -23.41
CA LYS A 59 15.69 6.70 -24.10
C LYS A 59 14.73 5.85 -23.25
N GLU A 60 13.92 5.03 -23.90
CA GLU A 60 12.97 4.14 -23.17
C GLU A 60 13.67 3.21 -22.19
N ALA A 61 14.82 2.68 -22.53
CA ALA A 61 15.60 1.82 -21.66
C ALA A 61 16.11 2.53 -20.37
N ASP A 62 16.20 3.86 -20.39
CA ASP A 62 16.69 4.67 -19.28
C ASP A 62 15.56 5.24 -18.41
N VAL A 63 14.29 5.08 -18.83
CA VAL A 63 13.11 5.65 -18.13
C VAL A 63 12.98 5.07 -16.74
N GLU A 64 13.08 3.75 -16.58
CA GLU A 64 12.98 3.11 -15.25
C GLU A 64 14.06 3.59 -14.30
N GLN A 65 15.28 3.76 -14.80
CA GLN A 65 16.39 4.31 -14.00
C GLN A 65 16.10 5.75 -13.55
N CYS A 66 15.45 6.55 -14.39
CA CYS A 66 15.01 7.90 -14.02
C CYS A 66 13.97 7.86 -12.90
N TRP A 67 13.00 6.91 -12.96
CA TRP A 67 12.02 6.74 -11.91
C TRP A 67 12.63 6.23 -10.59
N ASP A 68 13.65 5.38 -10.65
CA ASP A 68 14.40 4.99 -9.46
C ASP A 68 15.11 6.17 -8.80
N TRP A 69 15.67 7.06 -9.61
CA TRP A 69 16.26 8.30 -9.10
C TRP A 69 15.19 9.20 -8.48
N LEU A 70 14.02 9.33 -9.10
CA LEU A 70 12.90 10.08 -8.56
C LEU A 70 12.49 9.52 -7.19
N ARG A 71 12.28 8.20 -7.07
CA ARG A 71 11.96 7.55 -5.80
C ARG A 71 12.99 7.84 -4.71
N ARG A 72 14.29 7.78 -5.05
CA ARG A 72 15.37 8.10 -4.11
C ARG A 72 15.36 9.57 -3.69
N ARG A 73 15.12 10.50 -4.62
CA ARG A 73 15.04 11.94 -4.30
C ARG A 73 13.87 12.24 -3.38
N VAL A 74 12.71 11.67 -3.68
CA VAL A 74 11.49 11.81 -2.88
C VAL A 74 11.69 11.19 -1.49
N ALA A 75 12.30 10.02 -1.40
CA ALA A 75 12.59 9.37 -0.12
C ALA A 75 13.59 10.19 0.73
N ASN A 76 14.60 10.81 0.12
CA ASN A 76 15.53 11.67 0.84
C ASN A 76 14.85 12.92 1.37
N ALA A 77 13.91 13.50 0.61
CA ALA A 77 13.16 14.67 1.01
C ALA A 77 12.20 14.39 2.18
N GLN A 78 11.87 13.12 2.45
CA GLN A 78 10.94 12.76 3.54
C GLN A 78 11.41 13.25 4.91
N ALA A 79 12.71 13.30 5.16
CA ALA A 79 13.25 13.80 6.42
C ALA A 79 13.03 15.32 6.64
N GLU A 80 12.74 16.04 5.55
CA GLU A 80 12.46 17.49 5.56
C GLU A 80 10.96 17.80 5.65
N LEU A 81 10.10 16.77 5.53
CA LEU A 81 8.65 16.94 5.61
C LEU A 81 8.18 17.06 7.07
N PRO A 82 7.05 17.76 7.32
CA PRO A 82 6.51 17.93 8.64
C PRO A 82 6.01 16.61 9.26
N GLU A 83 6.02 16.54 10.58
CA GLU A 83 5.36 15.46 11.33
C GLU A 83 3.85 15.45 10.99
N GLY A 84 3.34 14.30 10.57
CA GLY A 84 1.94 14.15 10.15
C GLY A 84 1.74 14.09 8.64
N ALA A 85 2.72 14.52 7.82
CA ALA A 85 2.71 14.22 6.41
C ALA A 85 3.01 12.72 6.19
N ALA A 86 2.21 12.09 5.33
CA ALA A 86 2.45 10.69 4.97
C ALA A 86 3.68 10.56 4.08
N THR A 87 4.24 9.35 4.03
CA THR A 87 5.32 9.02 3.10
C THR A 87 4.87 9.28 1.66
N PRO A 88 5.62 10.09 0.88
CA PRO A 88 5.29 10.35 -0.51
C PRO A 88 5.29 9.07 -1.35
N LEU A 89 4.25 8.88 -2.14
CA LEU A 89 4.09 7.74 -3.04
C LEU A 89 4.39 8.17 -4.48
N VAL A 90 5.37 7.54 -5.11
CA VAL A 90 5.67 7.75 -6.53
C VAL A 90 4.91 6.72 -7.36
N LYS A 91 4.07 7.20 -8.28
CA LYS A 91 3.34 6.40 -9.26
C LYS A 91 3.88 6.73 -10.65
N ASP A 92 4.45 5.76 -11.30
CA ASP A 92 5.05 5.85 -12.64
C ASP A 92 4.38 4.94 -13.66
N ASP A 93 3.33 4.25 -13.24
CA ASP A 93 2.58 3.26 -14.03
C ASP A 93 1.38 3.82 -14.81
N PHE A 94 1.28 5.13 -14.97
CA PHE A 94 0.19 5.80 -15.70
C PHE A 94 0.04 5.38 -17.16
N GLY A 95 1.07 4.84 -17.74
CA GLY A 95 1.08 4.44 -19.14
C GLY A 95 0.82 2.97 -19.38
N ASN A 96 0.69 2.20 -18.33
CA ASN A 96 0.41 0.78 -18.46
C ASN A 96 -1.06 0.59 -18.83
N VAL A 97 -1.29 0.30 -20.10
CA VAL A 97 -2.63 0.04 -20.65
C VAL A 97 -2.88 -1.46 -20.59
N TYR A 98 -3.97 -1.86 -19.94
CA TYR A 98 -4.39 -3.26 -19.97
C TYR A 98 -4.90 -3.61 -21.36
N GLY A 99 -4.22 -4.52 -22.06
CA GLY A 99 -4.60 -4.99 -23.39
C GLY A 99 -5.82 -5.90 -23.38
N MET A 100 -6.10 -6.55 -22.23
CA MET A 100 -7.18 -7.52 -22.07
C MET A 100 -7.90 -7.30 -20.75
N PHE A 101 -9.23 -7.40 -20.78
CA PHE A 101 -10.08 -7.34 -19.61
C PHE A 101 -11.07 -8.51 -19.65
N TYR A 102 -11.05 -9.33 -18.63
CA TYR A 102 -11.93 -10.50 -18.51
C TYR A 102 -12.84 -10.37 -17.29
N ALA A 103 -14.08 -10.82 -17.42
CA ALA A 103 -14.98 -10.99 -16.29
C ALA A 103 -14.98 -12.46 -15.86
N LEU A 104 -14.67 -12.70 -14.57
CA LEU A 104 -14.80 -14.03 -13.98
C LEU A 104 -16.16 -14.12 -13.31
N THR A 105 -17.00 -15.05 -13.76
CA THR A 105 -18.33 -15.32 -13.22
C THR A 105 -18.44 -16.79 -12.85
N GLY A 106 -19.23 -17.09 -11.82
CA GLY A 106 -19.46 -18.47 -11.39
C GLY A 106 -20.87 -18.61 -10.82
N ASP A 107 -21.72 -19.44 -11.46
CA ASP A 107 -23.05 -19.73 -10.94
C ASP A 107 -22.95 -20.61 -9.69
N GLY A 108 -23.52 -20.13 -8.59
CA GLY A 108 -23.55 -20.83 -7.30
C GLY A 108 -22.27 -20.76 -6.48
N LEU A 109 -21.23 -20.07 -6.93
CA LEU A 109 -20.02 -19.82 -6.15
C LEU A 109 -20.23 -18.65 -5.19
N GLN A 110 -19.67 -18.77 -4.00
CA GLN A 110 -19.59 -17.66 -3.04
C GLN A 110 -18.47 -16.69 -3.44
N ASP A 111 -18.59 -15.42 -3.03
CA ASP A 111 -17.59 -14.38 -3.32
C ASP A 111 -16.17 -14.79 -2.92
N ARG A 112 -16.03 -15.57 -1.85
CA ARG A 112 -14.75 -16.11 -1.38
C ARG A 112 -14.17 -17.11 -2.37
N GLU A 113 -14.95 -18.09 -2.80
CA GLU A 113 -14.50 -19.12 -3.76
C GLU A 113 -14.12 -18.48 -5.09
N LEU A 114 -14.92 -17.51 -5.55
CA LEU A 114 -14.63 -16.75 -6.76
C LEU A 114 -13.32 -15.95 -6.63
N SER A 115 -13.07 -15.39 -5.46
CA SER A 115 -11.81 -14.69 -5.15
C SER A 115 -10.61 -15.63 -5.16
N ASP A 116 -10.75 -16.84 -4.60
CA ASP A 116 -9.68 -17.84 -4.57
C ASP A 116 -9.34 -18.32 -5.99
N TYR A 117 -10.38 -18.54 -6.84
CA TYR A 117 -10.16 -18.86 -8.26
C TYR A 117 -9.51 -17.71 -9.02
N ALA A 118 -9.91 -16.46 -8.75
CA ALA A 118 -9.30 -15.30 -9.39
C ALA A 118 -7.80 -15.16 -9.04
N GLU A 119 -7.43 -15.39 -7.78
CA GLU A 119 -6.02 -15.40 -7.34
C GLU A 119 -5.22 -16.55 -7.98
N LEU A 120 -5.84 -17.73 -8.12
CA LEU A 120 -5.22 -18.84 -8.81
C LEU A 120 -4.94 -18.50 -10.29
N ILE A 121 -5.96 -17.97 -10.98
CA ILE A 121 -5.85 -17.56 -12.39
C ILE A 121 -4.79 -16.47 -12.53
N LYS A 122 -4.79 -15.46 -11.65
CA LYS A 122 -3.77 -14.40 -11.64
C LYS A 122 -2.37 -14.99 -11.58
N ARG A 123 -2.12 -15.94 -10.68
CA ARG A 123 -0.82 -16.57 -10.52
C ARG A 123 -0.40 -17.31 -11.79
N GLU A 124 -1.26 -18.18 -12.31
CA GLU A 124 -0.98 -18.99 -13.50
C GLU A 124 -0.76 -18.12 -14.75
N VAL A 125 -1.58 -17.06 -14.91
CA VAL A 125 -1.45 -16.15 -16.06
C VAL A 125 -0.20 -15.28 -15.94
N SER A 126 0.21 -14.89 -14.73
CA SER A 126 1.41 -14.08 -14.51
C SER A 126 2.72 -14.83 -14.85
N GLU A 127 2.67 -16.17 -14.93
CA GLU A 127 3.82 -17.00 -15.31
C GLU A 127 3.97 -17.20 -16.83
N LEU A 128 2.99 -16.72 -17.62
CA LEU A 128 3.02 -16.87 -19.07
C LEU A 128 3.97 -15.86 -19.72
N ASP A 129 4.74 -16.32 -20.68
CA ASP A 129 5.60 -15.44 -21.50
C ASP A 129 4.77 -14.38 -22.23
N GLY A 130 5.17 -13.12 -22.10
CA GLY A 130 4.50 -11.97 -22.71
C GLY A 130 3.42 -11.33 -21.86
N VAL A 131 3.18 -11.83 -20.65
CA VAL A 131 2.32 -11.18 -19.65
C VAL A 131 3.20 -10.39 -18.71
N GLU A 132 3.08 -9.07 -18.72
CA GLU A 132 3.84 -8.16 -17.85
C GLU A 132 3.16 -8.01 -16.48
N ARG A 133 1.81 -7.88 -16.48
CA ARG A 133 1.06 -7.60 -15.25
C ARG A 133 -0.37 -8.14 -15.33
N VAL A 134 -0.85 -8.67 -14.21
CA VAL A 134 -2.24 -9.11 -14.04
C VAL A 134 -2.80 -8.49 -12.77
N ASP A 135 -3.86 -7.72 -12.88
CA ASP A 135 -4.54 -7.11 -11.74
C ASP A 135 -5.97 -7.61 -11.62
N LEU A 136 -6.43 -7.76 -10.37
CA LEU A 136 -7.79 -8.16 -10.02
C LEU A 136 -8.59 -6.94 -9.60
N TYR A 137 -9.77 -6.75 -10.19
CA TYR A 137 -10.72 -5.71 -9.82
C TYR A 137 -11.99 -6.33 -9.24
N GLY A 138 -12.62 -5.63 -8.32
CA GLY A 138 -13.90 -6.06 -7.73
C GLY A 138 -13.78 -7.13 -6.65
N LYS A 139 -12.57 -7.52 -6.25
CA LYS A 139 -12.35 -8.41 -5.12
C LYS A 139 -12.88 -7.76 -3.84
N ARG A 140 -13.75 -8.48 -3.11
CA ARG A 140 -14.22 -8.06 -1.80
C ARG A 140 -13.26 -8.55 -0.71
N GLU A 141 -12.90 -7.66 0.19
CA GLU A 141 -12.11 -8.04 1.36
C GLU A 141 -13.00 -8.73 2.40
N GLU A 142 -12.53 -9.87 2.91
CA GLU A 142 -13.20 -10.52 4.02
C GLU A 142 -12.99 -9.72 5.30
N CYS A 143 -14.06 -9.44 6.01
CA CYS A 143 -14.01 -8.79 7.31
C CYS A 143 -14.91 -9.48 8.33
N ILE A 144 -14.53 -9.38 9.59
CA ILE A 144 -15.34 -9.82 10.71
C ILE A 144 -15.93 -8.58 11.39
N ASN A 145 -17.23 -8.38 11.24
CA ASN A 145 -17.94 -7.30 11.91
C ASN A 145 -18.34 -7.72 13.33
N ILE A 146 -17.80 -7.04 14.32
CA ILE A 146 -18.12 -7.27 15.73
C ILE A 146 -18.98 -6.11 16.22
N SER A 147 -20.26 -6.37 16.45
CA SER A 147 -21.20 -5.38 17.00
C SER A 147 -21.29 -5.53 18.52
N LEU A 148 -20.96 -4.49 19.23
CA LEU A 148 -21.04 -4.43 20.69
C LEU A 148 -22.43 -3.93 21.11
N LEU A 149 -23.19 -4.74 21.84
CA LEU A 149 -24.50 -4.39 22.38
C LEU A 149 -24.31 -3.66 23.74
N GLN A 150 -24.43 -2.34 23.74
CA GLN A 150 -24.16 -1.49 24.91
C GLN A 150 -24.98 -1.89 26.14
N ASP A 151 -26.26 -2.22 25.97
CA ASP A 151 -27.14 -2.63 27.08
C ASP A 151 -26.66 -3.93 27.76
N ARG A 152 -26.20 -4.91 26.94
CA ARG A 152 -25.66 -6.16 27.49
C ARG A 152 -24.32 -5.95 28.16
N MET A 153 -23.46 -5.11 27.61
CA MET A 153 -22.18 -4.79 28.19
C MET A 153 -22.33 -4.08 29.52
N ALA A 154 -23.26 -3.12 29.63
CA ALA A 154 -23.56 -2.43 30.88
C ALA A 154 -24.06 -3.41 31.96
N ASN A 155 -24.95 -4.33 31.59
CA ASN A 155 -25.47 -5.35 32.52
C ASN A 155 -24.42 -6.37 32.98
N LEU A 156 -23.41 -6.65 32.14
CA LEU A 156 -22.33 -7.58 32.45
C LEU A 156 -21.09 -6.88 33.07
N GLY A 157 -21.10 -5.55 33.16
CA GLY A 157 -19.97 -4.77 33.67
C GLY A 157 -18.73 -4.81 32.77
N VAL A 158 -18.86 -5.18 31.49
CA VAL A 158 -17.76 -5.31 30.55
C VAL A 158 -17.51 -3.98 29.82
N LYS A 159 -16.26 -3.53 29.78
CA LYS A 159 -15.89 -2.29 29.08
C LYS A 159 -15.47 -2.56 27.63
N PRO A 160 -15.83 -1.68 26.66
CA PRO A 160 -15.41 -1.83 25.25
C PRO A 160 -13.91 -2.00 25.09
N ALA A 161 -13.13 -1.27 25.88
CA ALA A 161 -11.66 -1.33 25.84
C ALA A 161 -11.11 -2.72 26.22
N GLU A 162 -11.77 -3.43 27.16
CA GLU A 162 -11.38 -4.78 27.59
C GLU A 162 -11.64 -5.80 26.48
N VAL A 163 -12.75 -5.65 25.75
CA VAL A 163 -13.06 -6.49 24.60
C VAL A 163 -12.03 -6.31 23.50
N LEU A 164 -11.69 -5.05 23.15
CA LEU A 164 -10.68 -4.74 22.14
C LEU A 164 -9.30 -5.24 22.54
N ALA A 165 -8.91 -5.07 23.81
CA ALA A 165 -7.63 -5.55 24.32
C ALA A 165 -7.54 -7.09 24.22
N THR A 166 -8.62 -7.80 24.56
CA THR A 166 -8.68 -9.26 24.47
C THR A 166 -8.59 -9.74 23.02
N LEU A 167 -9.35 -9.11 22.12
CA LEU A 167 -9.32 -9.44 20.68
C LEU A 167 -7.93 -9.20 20.07
N ASN A 168 -7.31 -8.06 20.39
CA ASN A 168 -5.96 -7.75 19.93
C ASN A 168 -4.90 -8.68 20.53
N GLY A 169 -5.09 -9.12 21.78
CA GLY A 169 -4.19 -10.06 22.46
C GLY A 169 -4.27 -11.47 21.87
N GLN A 170 -5.49 -11.92 21.55
CA GLN A 170 -5.72 -13.27 21.02
C GLN A 170 -5.32 -13.44 19.54
N ASN A 171 -5.27 -12.34 18.77
CA ASN A 171 -4.88 -12.37 17.35
C ASN A 171 -3.39 -12.12 17.11
N LYS A 172 -2.57 -12.00 18.16
CA LYS A 172 -1.13 -11.79 18.02
C LYS A 172 -0.38 -13.12 18.09
N THR A 173 0.33 -13.47 17.02
CA THR A 173 1.41 -14.45 17.08
C THR A 173 2.64 -13.78 17.67
N THR A 174 3.01 -14.11 18.91
CA THR A 174 4.16 -13.52 19.58
C THR A 174 5.37 -14.43 19.41
N TYR A 175 6.43 -13.89 18.83
CA TYR A 175 7.73 -14.55 18.81
C TYR A 175 8.33 -14.49 20.22
N THR A 176 8.53 -15.66 20.85
CA THR A 176 9.06 -15.79 22.23
C THR A 176 10.55 -16.13 22.28
N GLY A 177 11.21 -16.28 21.13
CA GLY A 177 12.63 -16.60 21.06
C GLY A 177 12.92 -17.88 20.28
N TYR A 178 14.08 -18.45 20.56
CA TYR A 178 14.49 -19.73 20.01
C TYR A 178 15.09 -20.61 21.12
N TYR A 179 14.93 -21.89 20.97
CA TYR A 179 15.62 -22.90 21.77
C TYR A 179 16.79 -23.43 20.95
N ASP A 180 17.99 -23.35 21.51
CA ASP A 180 19.22 -23.85 20.90
C ASP A 180 19.61 -25.17 21.59
N ASN A 181 19.64 -26.23 20.80
CA ASN A 181 20.02 -27.57 21.27
C ASN A 181 21.44 -27.99 20.79
N GLY A 182 22.27 -27.00 20.44
CA GLY A 182 23.64 -27.25 19.94
C GLY A 182 23.69 -27.57 18.43
N ASP A 183 22.86 -28.48 17.95
CA ASP A 183 22.80 -28.89 16.54
C ASP A 183 21.67 -28.24 15.77
N ASN A 184 20.58 -27.83 16.44
CA ASN A 184 19.39 -27.28 15.82
C ASN A 184 18.85 -26.09 16.59
N ARG A 185 18.50 -25.04 15.84
CA ARG A 185 17.84 -23.82 16.35
C ARG A 185 16.35 -23.91 16.10
N ILE A 186 15.57 -24.16 17.15
CA ILE A 186 14.12 -24.31 17.08
C ILE A 186 13.46 -22.96 17.43
N ARG A 187 12.69 -22.40 16.49
CA ARG A 187 11.92 -21.20 16.74
C ARG A 187 10.71 -21.50 17.62
N VAL A 188 10.59 -20.79 18.74
CA VAL A 188 9.44 -20.92 19.64
C VAL A 188 8.49 -19.74 19.36
N THR A 189 7.25 -20.08 18.98
CA THR A 189 6.17 -19.12 18.78
C THR A 189 4.97 -19.55 19.62
N VAL A 190 4.32 -18.58 20.26
CA VAL A 190 3.03 -18.82 20.91
C VAL A 190 1.96 -18.28 19.98
N SER A 191 1.12 -19.18 19.46
CA SER A 191 -0.08 -18.85 18.70
C SER A 191 -1.31 -19.36 19.44
N ASP A 192 -2.42 -18.64 19.38
CA ASP A 192 -3.68 -19.14 19.90
C ASP A 192 -4.25 -20.22 18.96
N LYS A 193 -4.83 -21.29 19.53
CA LYS A 193 -5.35 -22.45 18.79
C LYS A 193 -6.38 -22.13 17.71
N ARG A 194 -6.98 -20.92 17.73
CA ARG A 194 -7.97 -20.47 16.75
C ARG A 194 -7.38 -20.09 15.38
N SER A 195 -6.06 -19.90 15.27
CA SER A 195 -5.41 -19.62 13.99
C SER A 195 -5.17 -20.85 13.13
N GLU A 196 -5.26 -22.05 13.69
CA GLU A 196 -5.03 -23.32 12.96
C GLU A 196 -6.29 -23.88 12.27
N GLU A 197 -7.50 -23.48 12.70
CA GLU A 197 -8.76 -23.92 12.08
C GLU A 197 -9.10 -23.20 10.77
N ARG A 198 -8.26 -22.27 10.29
CA ARG A 198 -8.48 -21.45 9.08
C ARG A 198 -7.59 -21.81 7.91
N ARG A 199 -7.07 -23.03 7.85
CA ARG A 199 -6.36 -23.54 6.66
C ARG A 199 -7.19 -24.55 5.91
#